data_3fd7a67b69162880b99081413a07519b
#
_entry.id   3fd7a67b69162880b99081413a07519b
#
_cell.length_a   1.000
_cell.length_b   1.000
_cell.length_c   1.000
_cell.angle_alpha   90.00
_cell.angle_beta   90.00
_cell.angle_gamma   90.00
#
_symmetry.space_group_name_H-M   'P 1'
#
loop_
_entity.id
_entity.type
_entity.pdbx_description
1 polymer ?
#
loop_
_entity_poly.entity_id
_entity_poly.type
_entity_poly.pdbx_seq_one_letter_code
_entity_poly.pdbx_strand_id
1 'polypeptide(L)'
;ASQVFGQSVMQHTGSDVGLPYGKPHVPRRIEFTVRNDAPQAGEHGDCLLGELTDKGRKTMQHIGEALRARYVDAEHLLPPNLAKENARSLYLRSTHMSRTIQSLEELVRGLVGPNAVSTPEILVRNTFDEDLLPNPRKCPKLGVLMQKFADLAVDVYNPRLAKYDDVVAPLDGGAAPRLNDGPRLSGLFDTMRSATAHGIQLPQSLENPELQTLMEHAVLDEWFGGYASCDPDERRQYRRMALGTFFESLCDTFARRATLGDADPRRMSILLGHDAT
;
A
#
# COMPACT_ATOMS: atom_id res chain seq x y z
N ALA A 1 10.33 -2.10 -31.59
CA ALA A 1 10.81 -2.84 -30.42
C ALA A 1 11.85 -2.05 -29.62
N SER A 2 12.80 -1.34 -30.25
CA SER A 2 13.84 -0.55 -29.56
C SER A 2 13.30 0.69 -28.85
N GLN A 3 12.22 1.30 -29.32
CA GLN A 3 11.60 2.46 -28.68
C GLN A 3 10.84 2.10 -27.39
N VAL A 4 10.35 0.87 -27.27
CA VAL A 4 9.62 0.41 -26.10
C VAL A 4 10.58 0.11 -24.93
N PHE A 5 11.75 -0.43 -25.22
CA PHE A 5 12.78 -0.70 -24.20
C PHE A 5 13.47 0.59 -23.67
N GLY A 6 13.56 1.65 -24.47
CA GLY A 6 14.10 2.95 -24.04
C GLY A 6 13.16 3.68 -23.06
N GLN A 7 11.91 3.29 -22.95
CA GLN A 7 10.92 3.88 -22.05
C GLN A 7 10.70 3.06 -20.77
N SER A 8 11.43 1.97 -20.57
CA SER A 8 11.25 1.10 -19.41
C SER A 8 11.66 1.76 -18.06
N VAL A 9 12.35 2.87 -18.11
CA VAL A 9 12.69 3.66 -16.94
C VAL A 9 12.38 5.12 -17.25
N MET A 10 11.21 5.59 -16.84
CA MET A 10 10.90 7.02 -16.85
C MET A 10 11.22 7.64 -15.51
N GLN A 11 12.12 8.61 -15.49
CA GLN A 11 12.18 9.58 -14.41
C GLN A 11 11.07 10.60 -14.66
N HIS A 12 9.99 10.53 -13.91
CA HIS A 12 9.08 11.66 -13.79
C HIS A 12 9.71 12.67 -12.84
N THR A 13 10.48 13.60 -13.39
CA THR A 13 10.74 14.89 -12.75
C THR A 13 9.41 15.62 -12.82
N GLY A 14 8.75 15.78 -11.66
CA GLY A 14 7.41 16.27 -11.57
C GLY A 14 7.12 17.49 -12.42
N SER A 15 6.45 17.27 -13.51
CA SER A 15 5.61 18.27 -14.12
C SER A 15 4.22 18.07 -13.53
N ASP A 16 3.74 19.09 -12.89
CA ASP A 16 2.40 19.30 -12.37
C ASP A 16 1.32 18.34 -12.87
N VAL A 17 1.23 17.18 -12.28
CA VAL A 17 -0.01 16.44 -12.23
C VAL A 17 -0.61 16.79 -10.88
N GLY A 18 -1.23 17.92 -10.86
CA GLY A 18 -2.26 18.42 -9.96
C GLY A 18 -2.29 17.92 -8.53
N LEU A 19 -1.21 18.16 -7.76
CA LEU A 19 -1.34 18.20 -6.31
C LEU A 19 -1.57 19.67 -5.92
N PRO A 20 -2.61 19.99 -5.15
CA PRO A 20 -3.00 21.35 -4.83
C PRO A 20 -1.98 22.15 -4.00
N TYR A 21 -0.80 21.63 -3.74
CA TYR A 21 0.14 22.20 -2.79
C TYR A 21 1.54 22.50 -3.33
N GLY A 22 1.75 22.78 -4.59
CA GLY A 22 2.97 23.46 -5.13
C GLY A 22 4.34 23.16 -4.49
N LYS A 23 4.54 21.98 -3.90
CA LYS A 23 5.77 21.60 -3.20
C LYS A 23 6.67 20.74 -4.11
N PRO A 24 7.99 20.80 -3.96
CA PRO A 24 8.92 20.02 -4.77
C PRO A 24 8.59 18.53 -4.65
N HIS A 25 8.41 17.88 -5.78
CA HIS A 25 8.12 16.45 -5.85
C HIS A 25 9.38 15.63 -5.58
N VAL A 26 9.20 14.51 -4.85
CA VAL A 26 10.23 13.49 -4.76
C VAL A 26 10.34 12.81 -6.13
N PRO A 27 11.53 12.70 -6.73
CA PRO A 27 11.71 12.04 -8.02
C PRO A 27 11.23 10.59 -7.96
N ARG A 28 10.51 10.14 -8.98
CA ARG A 28 10.00 8.78 -9.10
C ARG A 28 10.72 8.07 -10.23
N ARG A 29 11.19 6.86 -9.95
CA ARG A 29 11.63 5.94 -10.98
C ARG A 29 10.54 4.91 -11.20
N ILE A 30 9.96 4.90 -12.41
CA ILE A 30 8.88 4.00 -12.79
C ILE A 30 9.47 2.90 -13.65
N GLU A 31 9.36 1.64 -13.21
CA GLU A 31 9.73 0.46 -13.98
C GLU A 31 8.49 -0.11 -14.66
N PHE A 32 8.52 -0.17 -15.99
CA PHE A 32 7.47 -0.79 -16.78
C PHE A 32 7.96 -2.08 -17.43
N THR A 33 7.18 -3.15 -17.35
CA THR A 33 7.22 -4.19 -18.36
C THR A 33 6.26 -3.85 -19.51
N VAL A 34 6.46 -4.46 -20.66
CA VAL A 34 5.95 -4.13 -21.99
C VAL A 34 4.41 -4.03 -22.14
N ARG A 35 3.62 -3.89 -21.08
CA ARG A 35 2.16 -3.71 -21.18
C ARG A 35 1.78 -2.30 -20.75
N ASN A 36 1.04 -1.62 -21.66
CA ASN A 36 0.56 -0.23 -21.53
C ASN A 36 -0.55 -0.07 -20.47
N ASP A 37 -0.27 -0.44 -19.23
CA ASP A 37 -1.17 -0.12 -18.11
C ASP A 37 -0.66 1.18 -17.46
N ALA A 38 -0.87 2.31 -18.16
CA ALA A 38 -0.63 3.60 -17.54
C ALA A 38 -1.58 3.78 -16.35
N PRO A 39 -1.11 4.28 -15.18
CA PRO A 39 -2.01 4.67 -14.11
C PRO A 39 -2.97 5.72 -14.65
N GLN A 40 -4.28 5.48 -14.53
CA GLN A 40 -5.27 6.50 -14.85
C GLN A 40 -5.10 7.64 -13.85
N ALA A 41 -4.63 8.79 -14.34
CA ALA A 41 -4.70 10.02 -13.58
C ALA A 41 -6.18 10.39 -13.42
N GLY A 42 -6.66 10.49 -12.18
CA GLY A 42 -7.98 11.04 -11.90
C GLY A 42 -8.07 12.48 -12.41
N GLU A 43 -9.22 12.87 -12.92
CA GLU A 43 -9.49 14.22 -13.34
C GLU A 43 -9.37 15.19 -12.16
N HIS A 44 -8.88 16.41 -12.42
CA HIS A 44 -8.67 17.43 -11.41
C HIS A 44 -9.98 17.87 -10.77
N GLY A 45 -10.06 17.81 -9.45
CA GLY A 45 -11.06 18.52 -8.64
C GLY A 45 -11.93 17.68 -7.72
N ASP A 46 -12.11 16.40 -7.96
CA ASP A 46 -12.92 15.53 -7.12
C ASP A 46 -12.05 14.67 -6.20
N CYS A 47 -12.40 14.60 -4.90
CA CYS A 47 -11.78 13.66 -3.97
C CYS A 47 -12.15 12.23 -4.40
N LEU A 48 -11.16 11.47 -4.83
CA LEU A 48 -11.36 10.07 -5.17
C LEU A 48 -11.38 9.19 -3.92
N LEU A 49 -12.19 8.14 -3.94
CA LEU A 49 -12.21 7.16 -2.86
C LEU A 49 -10.84 6.50 -2.68
N GLY A 50 -10.42 6.37 -1.43
CA GLY A 50 -9.14 5.76 -1.07
C GLY A 50 -7.91 6.65 -1.27
N GLU A 51 -8.08 7.95 -1.44
CA GLU A 51 -6.96 8.89 -1.47
C GLU A 51 -6.41 9.21 -0.07
N LEU A 52 -5.16 9.68 -0.03
CA LEU A 52 -4.50 10.07 1.21
C LEU A 52 -5.07 11.41 1.71
N THR A 53 -5.55 11.40 2.95
CA THR A 53 -6.07 12.63 3.60
C THR A 53 -4.93 13.52 4.10
N ASP A 54 -5.24 14.79 4.40
CA ASP A 54 -4.28 15.73 5.00
C ASP A 54 -3.76 15.24 6.35
N LYS A 55 -4.58 14.56 7.15
CA LYS A 55 -4.14 13.91 8.39
C LYS A 55 -3.16 12.78 8.09
N GLY A 56 -3.45 11.95 7.10
CA GLY A 56 -2.56 10.90 6.63
C GLY A 56 -1.20 11.45 6.18
N ARG A 57 -1.19 12.53 5.39
CA ARG A 57 0.03 13.23 4.96
C ARG A 57 0.88 13.67 6.14
N LYS A 58 0.27 14.38 7.11
CA LYS A 58 0.96 14.84 8.32
C LYS A 58 1.51 13.67 9.14
N THR A 59 0.74 12.60 9.29
CA THR A 59 1.19 11.39 10.00
C THR A 59 2.42 10.78 9.33
N MET A 60 2.42 10.65 8.00
CA MET A 60 3.56 10.11 7.27
C MET A 60 4.79 11.02 7.37
N GLN A 61 4.62 12.33 7.34
CA GLN A 61 5.71 13.28 7.55
C GLN A 61 6.30 13.14 8.97
N HIS A 62 5.47 13.05 10.01
CA HIS A 62 5.94 12.84 11.39
C HIS A 62 6.68 11.51 11.56
N ILE A 63 6.24 10.44 10.87
CA ILE A 63 6.99 9.17 10.85
C ILE A 63 8.38 9.40 10.24
N GLY A 64 8.47 10.14 9.14
CA GLY A 64 9.75 10.50 8.53
C GLY A 64 10.66 11.29 9.46
N GLU A 65 10.12 12.26 10.18
CA GLU A 65 10.84 13.06 11.20
C GLU A 65 11.35 12.17 12.35
N ALA A 66 10.53 11.22 12.81
CA ALA A 66 10.95 10.27 13.85
C ALA A 66 12.05 9.31 13.36
N LEU A 67 11.97 8.86 12.10
CA LEU A 67 13.04 8.07 11.48
C LEU A 67 14.32 8.88 11.34
N ARG A 68 14.23 10.18 10.99
CA ARG A 68 15.38 11.08 10.96
C ARG A 68 16.02 11.21 12.32
N ALA A 69 15.23 11.57 13.35
CA ALA A 69 15.74 11.73 14.71
C ALA A 69 16.50 10.50 15.20
N ARG A 70 15.99 9.30 14.86
CA ARG A 70 16.62 8.04 15.24
C ARG A 70 17.83 7.69 14.37
N TYR A 71 17.65 7.57 13.06
CA TYR A 71 18.63 6.93 12.17
C TYR A 71 19.63 7.90 11.53
N VAL A 72 19.34 9.18 11.52
CA VAL A 72 20.27 10.22 11.07
C VAL A 72 20.95 10.88 12.28
N ASP A 73 20.16 11.39 13.22
CA ASP A 73 20.68 12.28 14.25
C ASP A 73 21.25 11.52 15.45
N ALA A 74 20.64 10.38 15.87
CA ALA A 74 21.09 9.60 17.03
C ALA A 74 22.02 8.44 16.65
N GLU A 75 21.57 7.55 15.74
CA GLU A 75 22.31 6.32 15.41
C GLU A 75 23.35 6.53 14.31
N HIS A 76 23.33 7.65 13.61
CA HIS A 76 24.23 7.97 12.48
C HIS A 76 24.27 6.86 11.40
N LEU A 77 23.20 6.09 11.27
CA LEU A 77 23.08 5.04 10.24
C LEU A 77 22.98 5.62 8.83
N LEU A 78 22.27 6.73 8.72
CA LEU A 78 22.13 7.50 7.48
C LEU A 78 22.91 8.81 7.57
N PRO A 79 23.48 9.30 6.46
CA PRO A 79 24.18 10.57 6.45
C PRO A 79 23.19 11.74 6.67
N PRO A 80 23.64 12.84 7.29
CA PRO A 80 22.80 14.04 7.53
C PRO A 80 22.21 14.63 6.26
N ASN A 81 22.97 14.54 5.16
CA ASN A 81 22.54 14.97 3.82
C ASN A 81 22.30 13.74 2.94
N LEU A 82 21.02 13.44 2.70
CA LEU A 82 20.57 12.36 1.81
C LEU A 82 20.52 12.84 0.34
N ALA A 83 21.43 13.71 -0.05
CA ALA A 83 21.59 14.17 -1.41
C ALA A 83 21.91 13.03 -2.39
N LYS A 84 21.85 13.33 -3.68
CA LYS A 84 22.04 12.36 -4.77
C LYS A 84 23.32 11.51 -4.64
N GLU A 85 24.38 12.05 -4.07
CA GLU A 85 25.65 11.35 -3.81
C GLU A 85 25.49 10.23 -2.78
N ASN A 86 24.60 10.42 -1.80
CA ASN A 86 24.29 9.47 -0.74
C ASN A 86 22.99 8.67 -1.01
N ALA A 87 22.37 8.86 -2.17
CA ALA A 87 21.10 8.22 -2.53
C ALA A 87 21.19 6.67 -2.52
N ARG A 88 22.41 6.11 -2.67
CA ARG A 88 22.62 4.67 -2.61
C ARG A 88 22.44 4.07 -1.21
N SER A 89 22.52 4.90 -0.16
CA SER A 89 22.31 4.45 1.23
C SER A 89 20.86 4.14 1.54
N LEU A 90 19.92 4.68 0.77
CA LEU A 90 18.49 4.56 0.99
C LEU A 90 17.81 3.94 -0.24
N TYR A 91 17.08 2.86 -0.02
CA TYR A 91 16.24 2.23 -1.04
C TYR A 91 14.78 2.50 -0.69
N LEU A 92 14.08 3.19 -1.59
CA LEU A 92 12.68 3.58 -1.44
C LEU A 92 11.84 2.89 -2.51
N ARG A 93 10.80 2.21 -2.10
CA ARG A 93 9.86 1.59 -3.03
C ARG A 93 8.43 1.75 -2.55
N SER A 94 7.53 2.05 -3.47
CA SER A 94 6.09 2.10 -3.25
C SER A 94 5.37 1.25 -4.29
N THR A 95 4.16 0.76 -3.95
CA THR A 95 3.22 0.30 -4.96
C THR A 95 2.84 1.46 -5.89
N HIS A 96 2.23 1.14 -7.03
CA HIS A 96 1.82 2.13 -8.03
C HIS A 96 0.57 2.96 -7.65
N MET A 97 -0.02 2.70 -6.49
CA MET A 97 -1.22 3.42 -6.04
C MET A 97 -0.88 4.82 -5.53
N SER A 98 -1.69 5.82 -5.92
CA SER A 98 -1.47 7.22 -5.60
C SER A 98 -1.27 7.46 -4.11
N ARG A 99 -2.13 6.88 -3.26
CA ARG A 99 -2.05 7.03 -1.80
C ARG A 99 -0.73 6.52 -1.20
N THR A 100 -0.20 5.39 -1.69
CA THR A 100 1.07 4.84 -1.18
C THR A 100 2.27 5.64 -1.67
N ILE A 101 2.26 6.11 -2.92
CA ILE A 101 3.30 6.99 -3.45
C ILE A 101 3.34 8.28 -2.63
N GLN A 102 2.19 8.94 -2.44
CA GLN A 102 2.09 10.17 -1.65
C GLN A 102 2.50 9.95 -0.19
N SER A 103 2.13 8.82 0.40
CA SER A 103 2.57 8.45 1.75
C SER A 103 4.09 8.38 1.85
N LEU A 104 4.75 7.72 0.88
CA LEU A 104 6.21 7.63 0.87
C LEU A 104 6.87 8.99 0.60
N GLU A 105 6.30 9.83 -0.25
CA GLU A 105 6.79 11.19 -0.48
C GLU A 105 6.75 12.05 0.78
N GLU A 106 5.66 11.99 1.56
CA GLU A 106 5.59 12.74 2.82
C GLU A 106 6.54 12.18 3.88
N LEU A 107 6.68 10.85 3.96
CA LEU A 107 7.67 10.23 4.84
C LEU A 107 9.08 10.67 4.47
N VAL A 108 9.43 10.67 3.19
CA VAL A 108 10.75 11.12 2.71
C VAL A 108 10.97 12.59 3.03
N ARG A 109 9.98 13.46 2.91
CA ARG A 109 10.10 14.88 3.31
C ARG A 109 10.48 15.03 4.77
N GLY A 110 9.83 14.26 5.66
CA GLY A 110 10.19 14.24 7.08
C GLY A 110 11.62 13.72 7.31
N LEU A 111 11.99 12.63 6.61
CA LEU A 111 13.30 11.99 6.75
C LEU A 111 14.46 12.87 6.26
N VAL A 112 14.31 13.51 5.10
CA VAL A 112 15.39 14.38 4.55
C VAL A 112 15.42 15.75 5.24
N GLY A 113 14.30 16.20 5.79
CA GLY A 113 14.18 17.49 6.47
C GLY A 113 13.98 18.68 5.54
N PRO A 114 13.70 19.87 6.11
CA PRO A 114 13.28 21.05 5.35
C PRO A 114 14.38 21.67 4.48
N ASN A 115 15.66 21.44 4.80
CA ASN A 115 16.81 22.02 4.12
C ASN A 115 17.42 21.07 3.07
N ALA A 116 16.70 20.02 2.68
CA ALA A 116 17.20 19.08 1.69
C ALA A 116 17.37 19.74 0.32
N VAL A 117 18.57 19.67 -0.23
CA VAL A 117 18.92 20.21 -1.56
C VAL A 117 18.39 19.27 -2.66
N SER A 118 18.26 17.98 -2.37
CA SER A 118 17.69 16.98 -3.27
C SER A 118 16.96 15.91 -2.47
N THR A 119 16.03 15.24 -3.13
CA THR A 119 15.28 14.11 -2.54
C THR A 119 15.70 12.80 -3.19
N PRO A 120 15.75 11.69 -2.41
CA PRO A 120 15.98 10.36 -2.95
C PRO A 120 14.89 9.94 -3.94
N GLU A 121 15.26 9.08 -4.88
CA GLU A 121 14.36 8.55 -5.90
C GLU A 121 13.48 7.44 -5.32
N ILE A 122 12.17 7.45 -5.61
CA ILE A 122 11.24 6.39 -5.27
C ILE A 122 11.07 5.45 -6.46
N LEU A 123 11.30 4.16 -6.24
CA LEU A 123 10.98 3.12 -7.21
C LEU A 123 9.49 2.78 -7.15
N VAL A 124 8.84 2.82 -8.31
CA VAL A 124 7.45 2.39 -8.49
C VAL A 124 7.40 1.39 -9.63
N ARG A 125 6.85 0.20 -9.38
CA ARG A 125 6.62 -0.81 -10.43
C ARG A 125 5.22 -0.65 -11.02
N ASN A 126 5.04 -1.17 -12.25
CA ASN A 126 3.71 -1.26 -12.83
C ASN A 126 2.88 -2.37 -12.13
N THR A 127 1.58 -2.36 -12.37
CA THR A 127 0.64 -3.31 -11.76
C THR A 127 1.00 -4.78 -12.02
N PHE A 128 1.56 -5.10 -13.19
CA PHE A 128 1.89 -6.49 -13.55
C PHE A 128 3.13 -7.00 -12.80
N ASP A 129 4.11 -6.13 -12.55
CA ASP A 129 5.37 -6.50 -11.90
C ASP A 129 5.35 -6.29 -10.38
N GLU A 130 4.25 -5.74 -9.85
CA GLU A 130 4.13 -5.47 -8.43
C GLU A 130 4.15 -6.77 -7.61
N ASP A 131 4.95 -6.79 -6.55
CA ASP A 131 5.09 -7.92 -5.62
C ASP A 131 5.02 -7.50 -4.14
N LEU A 132 4.76 -6.21 -3.86
CA LEU A 132 4.44 -5.74 -2.50
C LEU A 132 3.00 -6.07 -2.09
N LEU A 133 2.23 -6.71 -2.94
CA LEU A 133 0.90 -7.22 -2.63
C LEU A 133 0.63 -8.47 -3.47
N PRO A 134 -0.31 -9.32 -3.05
CA PRO A 134 -0.73 -10.47 -3.85
C PRO A 134 -1.17 -10.03 -5.25
N ASN A 135 -0.57 -10.62 -6.28
CA ASN A 135 -0.79 -10.21 -7.66
C ASN A 135 -1.41 -11.33 -8.53
N PRO A 136 -2.74 -11.45 -8.54
CA PRO A 136 -3.44 -12.47 -9.35
C PRO A 136 -3.30 -12.23 -10.86
N ARG A 137 -2.97 -11.02 -11.31
CA ARG A 137 -2.71 -10.74 -12.74
C ARG A 137 -1.41 -11.40 -13.20
N LYS A 138 -0.40 -11.42 -12.35
CA LYS A 138 0.88 -12.10 -12.60
C LYS A 138 0.78 -13.61 -12.37
N CYS A 139 -0.02 -14.04 -11.41
CA CYS A 139 -0.20 -15.44 -11.03
C CYS A 139 -1.70 -15.81 -11.04
N PRO A 140 -2.27 -16.26 -12.17
CA PRO A 140 -3.70 -16.61 -12.26
C PRO A 140 -4.14 -17.68 -11.27
N LYS A 141 -3.26 -18.64 -10.92
CA LYS A 141 -3.55 -19.66 -9.90
C LYS A 141 -3.76 -19.04 -8.51
N LEU A 142 -3.03 -17.97 -8.19
CA LEU A 142 -3.29 -17.21 -6.97
C LEU A 142 -4.70 -16.63 -6.97
N GLY A 143 -5.15 -16.07 -8.12
CA GLY A 143 -6.51 -15.54 -8.25
C GLY A 143 -7.59 -16.58 -7.98
N VAL A 144 -7.40 -17.80 -8.47
CA VAL A 144 -8.33 -18.93 -8.18
C VAL A 144 -8.38 -19.24 -6.69
N LEU A 145 -7.22 -19.26 -6.01
CA LEU A 145 -7.17 -19.51 -4.57
C LEU A 145 -7.77 -18.35 -3.77
N MET A 146 -7.50 -17.10 -4.16
CA MET A 146 -8.10 -15.92 -3.53
C MET A 146 -9.63 -15.98 -3.60
N GLN A 147 -10.17 -16.31 -4.79
CA GLN A 147 -11.62 -16.45 -4.96
C GLN A 147 -12.18 -17.56 -4.08
N LYS A 148 -11.52 -18.72 -4.03
CA LYS A 148 -11.96 -19.83 -3.14
C LYS A 148 -12.07 -19.37 -1.68
N PHE A 149 -11.09 -18.64 -1.15
CA PHE A 149 -11.14 -18.19 0.25
C PHE A 149 -12.16 -17.07 0.46
N ALA A 150 -12.33 -16.19 -0.53
CA ALA A 150 -13.41 -15.19 -0.50
C ALA A 150 -14.79 -15.85 -0.47
N ASP A 151 -15.01 -16.88 -1.28
CA ASP A 151 -16.29 -17.63 -1.30
C ASP A 151 -16.57 -18.31 0.05
N LEU A 152 -15.55 -18.90 0.69
CA LEU A 152 -15.69 -19.46 2.04
C LEU A 152 -16.08 -18.40 3.08
N ALA A 153 -15.50 -17.20 3.00
CA ALA A 153 -15.89 -16.09 3.87
C ALA A 153 -17.33 -15.64 3.59
N VAL A 154 -17.75 -15.59 2.33
CA VAL A 154 -19.14 -15.27 1.92
C VAL A 154 -20.13 -16.23 2.58
N ASP A 155 -19.87 -17.54 2.50
CA ASP A 155 -20.75 -18.57 3.06
C ASP A 155 -20.90 -18.45 4.59
N VAL A 156 -19.84 -18.05 5.27
CA VAL A 156 -19.82 -17.90 6.74
C VAL A 156 -20.46 -16.60 7.19
N TYR A 157 -20.13 -15.48 6.53
CA TYR A 157 -20.42 -14.16 7.07
C TYR A 157 -21.66 -13.49 6.49
N ASN A 158 -21.98 -13.65 5.20
CA ASN A 158 -23.17 -13.02 4.64
C ASN A 158 -24.48 -13.38 5.35
N PRO A 159 -24.74 -14.65 5.75
CA PRO A 159 -25.93 -14.98 6.53
C PRO A 159 -25.96 -14.33 7.92
N ARG A 160 -24.79 -14.10 8.52
CA ARG A 160 -24.69 -13.44 9.84
C ARG A 160 -24.85 -11.92 9.73
N LEU A 161 -24.37 -11.33 8.65
CA LEU A 161 -24.54 -9.91 8.33
C LEU A 161 -26.01 -9.55 8.04
N ALA A 162 -26.78 -10.47 7.47
CA ALA A 162 -28.20 -10.27 7.15
C ALA A 162 -29.06 -9.83 8.35
N LYS A 163 -28.62 -10.12 9.58
CA LYS A 163 -29.30 -9.64 10.80
C LYS A 163 -29.25 -8.12 10.98
N TYR A 164 -28.35 -7.46 10.29
CA TYR A 164 -28.09 -6.03 10.40
C TYR A 164 -28.50 -5.24 9.15
N ASP A 165 -29.22 -5.87 8.20
CA ASP A 165 -29.60 -5.24 6.94
C ASP A 165 -30.39 -3.96 7.16
N ASP A 166 -31.36 -3.98 8.07
CA ASP A 166 -32.16 -2.79 8.41
C ASP A 166 -31.31 -1.63 8.97
N VAL A 167 -30.13 -1.95 9.49
CA VAL A 167 -29.21 -0.98 10.09
C VAL A 167 -28.26 -0.40 9.06
N VAL A 168 -27.74 -1.22 8.16
CA VAL A 168 -26.65 -0.83 7.23
C VAL A 168 -27.16 -0.41 5.86
N ALA A 169 -28.27 -0.97 5.36
CA ALA A 169 -28.81 -0.64 4.05
C ALA A 169 -29.18 0.86 3.88
N PRO A 170 -29.76 1.55 4.89
CA PRO A 170 -30.08 2.97 4.76
C PRO A 170 -28.86 3.87 4.60
N LEU A 171 -27.67 3.39 4.98
CA LEU A 171 -26.41 4.17 4.95
C LEU A 171 -25.78 4.20 3.56
N ASP A 172 -26.17 3.28 2.68
CA ASP A 172 -25.58 3.12 1.35
C ASP A 172 -26.63 3.00 0.23
N GLY A 173 -27.62 3.90 0.30
CA GLY A 173 -28.62 4.01 -0.77
C GLY A 173 -29.66 2.89 -0.82
N GLY A 174 -29.78 2.08 0.23
CA GLY A 174 -30.81 1.03 0.36
C GLY A 174 -30.34 -0.40 0.07
N ALA A 175 -29.09 -0.59 -0.33
CA ALA A 175 -28.50 -1.92 -0.48
C ALA A 175 -27.64 -2.27 0.73
N ALA A 176 -27.80 -3.46 1.29
CA ALA A 176 -27.00 -3.91 2.43
C ALA A 176 -25.63 -4.41 1.94
N PRO A 177 -24.51 -3.90 2.49
CA PRO A 177 -23.17 -4.30 2.09
C PRO A 177 -22.89 -5.79 2.30
N ARG A 178 -22.21 -6.42 1.34
CA ARG A 178 -21.83 -7.83 1.34
C ARG A 178 -20.36 -8.00 0.94
N LEU A 179 -19.81 -9.19 1.19
CA LEU A 179 -18.45 -9.53 0.78
C LEU A 179 -18.30 -9.68 -0.75
N ASN A 180 -19.34 -10.18 -1.42
CA ASN A 180 -19.30 -10.52 -2.85
C ASN A 180 -20.23 -9.68 -3.73
N ASP A 181 -20.89 -8.67 -3.19
CA ASP A 181 -21.84 -7.83 -3.93
C ASP A 181 -21.53 -6.34 -3.72
N GLY A 182 -22.14 -5.49 -4.49
CA GLY A 182 -22.09 -4.04 -4.33
C GLY A 182 -23.28 -3.52 -3.52
N PRO A 183 -23.03 -2.68 -2.52
CA PRO A 183 -21.74 -2.16 -2.07
C PRO A 183 -20.91 -3.20 -1.28
N ARG A 184 -19.57 -3.09 -1.41
CA ARG A 184 -18.66 -4.02 -0.73
C ARG A 184 -18.56 -3.73 0.77
N LEU A 185 -18.64 -4.78 1.58
CA LEU A 185 -18.48 -4.67 3.04
C LEU A 185 -17.13 -4.07 3.45
N SER A 186 -16.06 -4.45 2.76
CA SER A 186 -14.71 -3.89 2.99
C SER A 186 -14.68 -2.38 2.80
N GLY A 187 -15.37 -1.83 1.79
CA GLY A 187 -15.44 -0.39 1.57
C GLY A 187 -16.16 0.36 2.69
N LEU A 188 -17.27 -0.19 3.21
CA LEU A 188 -17.94 0.37 4.37
C LEU A 188 -17.05 0.30 5.62
N PHE A 189 -16.40 -0.84 5.87
CA PHE A 189 -15.50 -1.02 7.00
C PHE A 189 -14.32 -0.04 6.97
N ASP A 190 -13.66 0.12 5.83
CA ASP A 190 -12.58 1.09 5.63
C ASP A 190 -13.05 2.53 5.88
N THR A 191 -14.24 2.88 5.39
CA THR A 191 -14.83 4.20 5.62
C THR A 191 -15.08 4.45 7.10
N MET A 192 -15.62 3.49 7.83
CA MET A 192 -15.84 3.57 9.27
C MET A 192 -14.51 3.75 10.03
N ARG A 193 -13.49 2.96 9.71
CA ARG A 193 -12.16 3.05 10.35
C ARG A 193 -11.51 4.40 10.07
N SER A 194 -11.58 4.86 8.84
CA SER A 194 -11.06 6.18 8.44
C SER A 194 -11.79 7.32 9.15
N ALA A 195 -13.12 7.30 9.21
CA ALA A 195 -13.93 8.29 9.92
C ALA A 195 -13.55 8.35 11.41
N THR A 196 -13.48 7.19 12.07
CA THR A 196 -13.08 7.09 13.48
C THR A 196 -11.68 7.67 13.71
N ALA A 197 -10.71 7.33 12.83
CA ALA A 197 -9.35 7.86 12.91
C ALA A 197 -9.28 9.38 12.76
N HIS A 198 -10.26 9.99 12.07
CA HIS A 198 -10.39 11.45 11.92
C HIS A 198 -11.23 12.11 13.01
N GLY A 199 -11.72 11.35 14.00
CA GLY A 199 -12.59 11.85 15.06
C GLY A 199 -14.01 12.19 14.57
N ILE A 200 -14.40 11.66 13.42
CA ILE A 200 -15.77 11.77 12.91
C ILE A 200 -16.63 10.74 13.64
N GLN A 201 -17.71 11.19 14.24
CA GLN A 201 -18.64 10.32 14.93
C GLN A 201 -19.39 9.46 13.91
N LEU A 202 -19.41 8.15 14.14
CA LEU A 202 -20.19 7.23 13.32
C LEU A 202 -21.69 7.39 13.60
N PRO A 203 -22.56 7.05 12.65
CA PRO A 203 -23.98 6.85 12.93
C PRO A 203 -24.15 5.84 14.09
N GLN A 204 -25.06 6.15 15.01
CA GLN A 204 -25.30 5.31 16.20
C GLN A 204 -25.54 3.83 15.85
N SER A 205 -26.15 3.57 14.72
CA SER A 205 -26.40 2.24 14.21
C SER A 205 -25.11 1.44 13.93
N LEU A 206 -24.03 2.10 13.56
CA LEU A 206 -22.70 1.51 13.30
C LEU A 206 -21.81 1.45 14.55
N GLU A 207 -22.25 2.01 15.67
CA GLU A 207 -21.52 1.93 16.95
C GLU A 207 -21.74 0.59 17.69
N ASN A 208 -22.55 -0.30 17.14
CA ASN A 208 -22.80 -1.64 17.70
C ASN A 208 -21.50 -2.48 17.67
N PRO A 209 -20.92 -2.87 18.84
CA PRO A 209 -19.66 -3.60 18.90
C PRO A 209 -19.72 -5.00 18.26
N GLU A 210 -20.88 -5.67 18.31
CA GLU A 210 -21.04 -6.99 17.70
C GLU A 210 -21.01 -6.89 16.17
N LEU A 211 -21.66 -5.86 15.61
CA LEU A 211 -21.62 -5.61 14.18
C LEU A 211 -20.19 -5.25 13.74
N GLN A 212 -19.51 -4.36 14.46
CA GLN A 212 -18.13 -3.98 14.13
C GLN A 212 -17.18 -5.19 14.15
N THR A 213 -17.28 -6.02 15.19
CA THR A 213 -16.48 -7.25 15.30
C THR A 213 -16.81 -8.24 14.17
N LEU A 214 -18.09 -8.38 13.82
CA LEU A 214 -18.50 -9.24 12.73
C LEU A 214 -17.95 -8.77 11.37
N MET A 215 -18.02 -7.45 11.11
CA MET A 215 -17.48 -6.84 9.89
C MET A 215 -15.96 -7.01 9.82
N GLU A 216 -15.26 -6.77 10.91
CA GLU A 216 -13.80 -6.94 10.99
C GLU A 216 -13.39 -8.39 10.68
N HIS A 217 -14.01 -9.37 11.31
CA HIS A 217 -13.73 -10.79 11.04
C HIS A 217 -14.06 -11.16 9.60
N ALA A 218 -15.18 -10.68 9.06
CA ALA A 218 -15.57 -10.97 7.69
C ALA A 218 -14.54 -10.45 6.67
N VAL A 219 -14.06 -9.20 6.85
CA VAL A 219 -13.06 -8.60 6.00
C VAL A 219 -11.69 -9.29 6.16
N LEU A 220 -11.32 -9.63 7.40
CA LEU A 220 -10.06 -10.36 7.66
C LEU A 220 -10.07 -11.74 6.98
N ASP A 221 -11.15 -12.50 7.08
CA ASP A 221 -11.23 -13.82 6.46
C ASP A 221 -11.32 -13.73 4.93
N GLU A 222 -12.01 -12.73 4.38
CA GLU A 222 -12.00 -12.47 2.93
C GLU A 222 -10.58 -12.26 2.41
N TRP A 223 -9.79 -11.46 3.11
CA TRP A 223 -8.47 -11.02 2.62
C TRP A 223 -7.33 -11.95 3.01
N PHE A 224 -7.41 -12.54 4.20
CA PHE A 224 -6.31 -13.29 4.80
C PHE A 224 -6.60 -14.79 5.01
N GLY A 225 -7.80 -15.26 4.65
CA GLY A 225 -8.18 -16.66 4.80
C GLY A 225 -7.19 -17.64 4.17
N GLY A 226 -6.64 -17.30 3.01
CA GLY A 226 -5.62 -18.11 2.35
C GLY A 226 -4.32 -18.27 3.13
N TYR A 227 -3.92 -17.26 3.90
CA TYR A 227 -2.74 -17.31 4.76
C TYR A 227 -2.94 -18.18 6.00
N ALA A 228 -4.18 -18.36 6.42
CA ALA A 228 -4.59 -19.09 7.62
C ALA A 228 -5.23 -20.47 7.32
N SER A 229 -5.29 -20.89 6.04
CA SER A 229 -5.91 -22.18 5.65
C SER A 229 -5.48 -23.34 6.55
N CYS A 230 -6.45 -24.15 6.96
CA CYS A 230 -6.20 -25.36 7.76
C CYS A 230 -5.40 -26.42 6.99
N ASP A 231 -5.50 -26.46 5.66
CA ASP A 231 -4.67 -27.31 4.81
C ASP A 231 -3.24 -26.76 4.71
N PRO A 232 -2.22 -27.47 5.25
CA PRO A 232 -0.84 -26.99 5.25
C PRO A 232 -0.25 -26.81 3.85
N ASP A 233 -0.63 -27.63 2.88
CA ASP A 233 -0.08 -27.57 1.53
C ASP A 233 -0.72 -26.42 0.74
N GLU A 234 -2.02 -26.23 0.86
CA GLU A 234 -2.72 -25.11 0.27
C GLU A 234 -2.25 -23.77 0.86
N ARG A 235 -2.09 -23.69 2.18
CA ARG A 235 -1.53 -22.53 2.90
C ARG A 235 -0.11 -22.22 2.42
N ARG A 236 0.74 -23.23 2.24
CA ARG A 236 2.10 -23.06 1.72
C ARG A 236 2.08 -22.54 0.29
N GLN A 237 1.24 -23.10 -0.57
CA GLN A 237 1.08 -22.64 -1.94
C GLN A 237 0.60 -21.19 -2.01
N TYR A 238 -0.43 -20.85 -1.24
CA TYR A 238 -0.97 -19.51 -1.18
C TYR A 238 0.13 -18.49 -0.79
N ARG A 239 0.81 -18.71 0.33
CA ARG A 239 1.88 -17.83 0.83
C ARG A 239 3.01 -17.63 -0.20
N ARG A 240 3.42 -18.71 -0.85
CA ARG A 240 4.45 -18.64 -1.89
C ARG A 240 4.02 -17.83 -3.12
N MET A 241 2.79 -17.99 -3.56
CA MET A 241 2.26 -17.25 -4.72
C MET A 241 1.90 -15.81 -4.39
N ALA A 242 1.46 -15.54 -3.18
CA ALA A 242 1.04 -14.20 -2.76
C ALA A 242 2.24 -13.24 -2.60
N LEU A 243 3.21 -13.60 -1.75
CA LEU A 243 4.33 -12.73 -1.36
C LEU A 243 5.70 -13.41 -1.46
N GLY A 244 5.79 -14.61 -2.04
CA GLY A 244 7.05 -15.37 -2.11
C GLY A 244 8.17 -14.61 -2.80
N THR A 245 7.91 -13.97 -3.93
CA THR A 245 8.89 -13.15 -4.67
C THR A 245 9.36 -11.95 -3.86
N PHE A 246 8.47 -11.33 -3.09
CA PHE A 246 8.83 -10.24 -2.19
C PHE A 246 9.79 -10.72 -1.08
N PHE A 247 9.47 -11.82 -0.42
CA PHE A 247 10.33 -12.39 0.62
C PHE A 247 11.67 -12.88 0.07
N GLU A 248 11.71 -13.45 -1.13
CA GLU A 248 12.96 -13.81 -1.82
C GLU A 248 13.85 -12.58 -2.01
N SER A 249 13.30 -11.48 -2.52
CA SER A 249 14.01 -10.21 -2.67
C SER A 249 14.53 -9.62 -1.35
N LEU A 250 13.77 -9.79 -0.25
CA LEU A 250 14.24 -9.42 1.10
C LEU A 250 15.41 -10.30 1.55
N CYS A 251 15.30 -11.61 1.39
CA CYS A 251 16.38 -12.56 1.71
C CYS A 251 17.66 -12.24 0.94
N ASP A 252 17.55 -11.96 -0.35
CA ASP A 252 18.69 -11.56 -1.20
C ASP A 252 19.32 -10.25 -0.70
N THR A 253 18.50 -9.29 -0.29
CA THR A 253 18.99 -8.03 0.28
C THR A 253 19.78 -8.28 1.57
N PHE A 254 19.29 -9.11 2.47
CA PHE A 254 20.00 -9.46 3.70
C PHE A 254 21.25 -10.28 3.45
N ALA A 255 21.19 -11.28 2.55
CA ALA A 255 22.35 -12.09 2.16
C ALA A 255 23.45 -11.23 1.57
N ARG A 256 23.09 -10.28 0.69
CA ARG A 256 24.05 -9.32 0.12
C ARG A 256 24.69 -8.45 1.21
N ARG A 257 23.91 -7.93 2.16
CA ARG A 257 24.43 -7.15 3.29
C ARG A 257 25.35 -7.99 4.16
N ALA A 258 24.98 -9.24 4.44
CA ALA A 258 25.80 -10.16 5.23
C ALA A 258 27.14 -10.45 4.54
N THR A 259 27.16 -10.57 3.20
CA THR A 259 28.36 -10.83 2.41
C THR A 259 29.27 -9.62 2.27
N LEU A 260 28.69 -8.46 1.94
CA LEU A 260 29.46 -7.25 1.65
C LEU A 260 29.79 -6.40 2.89
N GLY A 261 29.09 -6.62 3.99
CA GLY A 261 29.28 -5.84 5.20
C GLY A 261 29.17 -4.33 4.92
N ASP A 262 30.15 -3.56 5.35
CA ASP A 262 30.18 -2.11 5.15
C ASP A 262 30.45 -1.67 3.71
N ALA A 263 30.89 -2.57 2.85
CA ALA A 263 31.01 -2.28 1.41
C ALA A 263 29.65 -2.18 0.69
N ASP A 264 28.57 -2.70 1.27
CA ASP A 264 27.23 -2.45 0.75
C ASP A 264 26.82 -1.01 1.05
N PRO A 265 26.59 -0.16 0.04
CA PRO A 265 26.18 1.22 0.26
C PRO A 265 24.78 1.31 0.88
N ARG A 266 23.90 0.32 0.68
CA ARG A 266 22.54 0.33 1.19
C ARG A 266 22.51 0.15 2.71
N ARG A 267 22.02 1.14 3.41
CA ARG A 267 21.88 1.14 4.86
C ARG A 267 20.45 0.92 5.32
N MET A 268 19.48 1.45 4.55
CA MET A 268 18.07 1.37 4.89
C MET A 268 17.22 1.09 3.65
N SER A 269 16.17 0.28 3.81
CA SER A 269 15.13 0.08 2.81
C SER A 269 13.78 0.45 3.41
N ILE A 270 13.03 1.30 2.73
CA ILE A 270 11.66 1.68 3.09
C ILE A 270 10.74 1.24 1.96
N LEU A 271 9.82 0.37 2.29
CA LEU A 271 8.87 -0.23 1.35
C LEU A 271 7.47 0.14 1.82
N LEU A 272 6.70 0.81 0.98
CA LEU A 272 5.31 1.14 1.27
C LEU A 272 4.37 0.27 0.44
N GLY A 273 3.57 -0.50 1.15
CA GLY A 273 2.56 -1.39 0.61
C GLY A 273 1.18 -1.06 1.13
N HIS A 274 0.40 -2.10 1.38
CA HIS A 274 -0.98 -2.05 1.82
C HIS A 274 -1.16 -3.00 3.01
N ASP A 275 -2.35 -3.02 3.58
CA ASP A 275 -2.77 -3.97 4.61
C ASP A 275 -2.64 -5.44 4.18
N ALA A 276 -2.68 -5.72 2.89
CA ALA A 276 -2.47 -7.05 2.31
C ALA A 276 -0.99 -7.39 2.00
N THR A 277 -0.03 -6.54 2.42
CA THR A 277 1.42 -6.75 2.16
C THR A 277 2.07 -7.69 3.17
#